data_5e266e44f01a0c01a0501e4e42a38b21
#
_entry.id   5e266e44f01a0c01a0501e4e42a38b21
#
_cell.length_a   1.000
_cell.length_b   1.000
_cell.length_c   1.000
_cell.angle_alpha   90.00
_cell.angle_beta   90.00
_cell.angle_gamma   90.00
#
_symmetry.space_group_name_H-M   'P 1'
#
loop_
_entity.id
_entity.type
_entity.pdbx_description
1 polymer ?
#
loop_
_entity_poly.entity_id
_entity_poly.type
_entity_poly.pdbx_seq_one_letter_code
_entity_poly.pdbx_strand_id
1 'polypeptide(L)'
;MPLPKNDIARELLHVRNIQCKGYKRSDGLWEIDGWLTDIKTYEFNNKDRNKIKAGEPLHGMGLRVTINDSMIIQECIAVTDFS
;
A
#
# COMPACT_ATOMS: atom_id res chain seq x y z
N MET A 1 -3.29 -12.82 18.54
CA MET A 1 -3.12 -12.13 19.84
C MET A 1 -2.98 -10.64 19.63
N PRO A 2 -3.73 -9.84 20.34
CA PRO A 2 -3.54 -8.39 20.26
C PRO A 2 -2.21 -7.98 20.91
N LEU A 3 -1.67 -6.86 20.43
CA LEU A 3 -0.48 -6.30 21.06
C LEU A 3 -0.82 -5.78 22.46
N PRO A 4 0.08 -5.93 23.42
CA PRO A 4 -0.18 -5.44 24.77
C PRO A 4 -0.31 -3.92 24.80
N LYS A 5 -1.07 -3.42 25.76
CA LYS A 5 -1.18 -1.99 26.01
C LYS A 5 0.16 -1.43 26.45
N ASN A 6 0.43 -0.21 26.04
CA ASN A 6 1.64 0.51 26.41
C ASN A 6 1.26 1.65 27.37
N ASP A 7 1.85 1.67 28.56
CA ASP A 7 1.59 2.72 29.55
C ASP A 7 2.40 4.00 29.31
N ILE A 8 3.37 3.93 28.43
CA ILE A 8 4.20 5.09 28.09
C ILE A 8 3.48 5.90 27.00
N ALA A 9 3.34 7.20 27.22
CA ALA A 9 2.75 8.09 26.23
C ALA A 9 3.56 8.04 24.94
N ARG A 10 2.86 7.95 23.80
CA ARG A 10 3.51 7.89 22.49
C ARG A 10 2.66 8.59 21.44
N GLU A 11 3.31 9.11 20.44
CA GLU A 11 2.68 9.82 19.35
C GLU A 11 2.77 8.98 18.08
N LEU A 12 1.65 8.81 17.39
CA LEU A 12 1.63 8.11 16.11
C LEU A 12 2.18 9.06 15.03
N LEU A 13 3.28 8.67 14.38
CA LEU A 13 3.93 9.52 13.38
C LEU A 13 3.71 9.06 11.94
N HIS A 14 3.54 7.76 11.73
CA HIS A 14 3.48 7.20 10.38
C HIS A 14 2.64 5.95 10.36
N VAL A 15 1.84 5.80 9.32
CA VAL A 15 1.05 4.58 9.08
C VAL A 15 1.34 4.09 7.67
N ARG A 16 1.73 2.82 7.55
CA ARG A 16 1.84 2.12 6.28
C ARG A 16 0.78 1.05 6.23
N ASN A 17 -0.06 1.10 5.21
CA ASN A 17 -1.06 0.09 4.96
C ASN A 17 -0.71 -0.67 3.69
N ILE A 18 -0.76 -2.00 3.77
CA ILE A 18 -0.60 -2.87 2.61
C ILE A 18 -1.82 -3.76 2.57
N GLN A 19 -2.53 -3.73 1.44
CA GLN A 19 -3.68 -4.60 1.23
C GLN A 19 -3.41 -5.46 0.00
N CYS A 20 -3.56 -6.76 0.16
CA CYS A 20 -3.45 -7.71 -0.96
C CYS A 20 -4.78 -8.42 -1.14
N LYS A 21 -5.21 -8.54 -2.39
CA LYS A 21 -6.43 -9.25 -2.76
C LYS A 21 -6.12 -10.26 -3.85
N GLY A 22 -6.61 -11.47 -3.66
CA GLY A 22 -6.45 -12.53 -4.67
C GLY A 22 -7.76 -12.81 -5.38
N TYR A 23 -7.69 -12.97 -6.70
CA TYR A 23 -8.84 -13.23 -7.55
C TYR A 23 -8.60 -14.45 -8.43
N LYS A 24 -9.64 -15.26 -8.59
CA LYS A 24 -9.66 -16.28 -9.63
C LYS A 24 -10.45 -15.72 -10.81
N ARG A 25 -9.81 -15.67 -11.98
CA ARG A 25 -10.45 -15.13 -13.18
C ARG A 25 -11.30 -16.20 -13.85
N SER A 26 -12.29 -15.74 -14.61
CA SER A 26 -13.17 -16.65 -15.37
C SER A 26 -12.43 -17.36 -16.52
N ASP A 27 -11.27 -16.81 -16.96
CA ASP A 27 -10.44 -17.42 -17.99
C ASP A 27 -9.43 -18.43 -17.44
N GLY A 28 -9.50 -18.74 -16.14
CA GLY A 28 -8.62 -19.73 -15.50
C GLY A 28 -7.32 -19.19 -14.96
N LEU A 29 -7.05 -17.91 -15.13
CA LEU A 29 -5.87 -17.27 -14.54
C LEU A 29 -6.18 -16.75 -13.14
N TRP A 30 -5.13 -16.38 -12.43
CA TRP A 30 -5.21 -15.82 -11.08
C TRP A 30 -4.62 -14.42 -11.09
N GLU A 31 -5.24 -13.51 -10.36
CA GLU A 31 -4.72 -12.15 -10.18
C GLU A 31 -4.52 -11.86 -8.70
N ILE A 32 -3.41 -11.21 -8.41
CA ILE A 32 -3.13 -10.71 -7.07
C ILE A 32 -2.90 -9.21 -7.20
N ASP A 33 -3.74 -8.44 -6.50
CA ASP A 33 -3.61 -6.97 -6.43
C ASP A 33 -3.02 -6.60 -5.08
N GLY A 34 -1.94 -5.83 -5.10
CA GLY A 34 -1.35 -5.25 -3.90
C GLY A 34 -1.45 -3.75 -3.96
N TRP A 35 -1.81 -3.12 -2.87
CA TRP A 35 -1.86 -1.67 -2.75
C TRP A 35 -1.20 -1.23 -1.45
N LEU A 36 -0.24 -0.32 -1.56
CA LEU A 36 0.49 0.23 -0.42
C LEU A 36 0.22 1.72 -0.33
N THR A 37 -0.10 2.19 0.86
CA THR A 37 -0.23 3.61 1.15
C THR A 37 0.57 3.98 2.39
N ASP A 38 1.23 5.12 2.34
CA ASP A 38 1.93 5.72 3.46
C ASP A 38 1.28 7.04 3.83
N ILE A 39 1.01 7.22 5.11
CA ILE A 39 0.40 8.45 5.64
C ILE A 39 1.21 8.90 6.85
N LYS A 40 1.56 10.17 6.89
CA LYS A 40 2.15 10.78 8.08
C LYS A 40 1.08 11.56 8.84
N THR A 41 1.20 11.56 10.15
CA THR A 41 0.21 12.22 11.02
C THR A 41 0.56 13.67 11.33
N TYR A 42 1.65 14.18 10.77
CA TYR A 42 2.08 15.56 10.96
C TYR A 42 2.39 16.19 9.61
N GLU A 43 2.32 17.52 9.57
CA GLU A 43 2.59 18.29 8.37
C GLU A 43 4.09 18.44 8.14
N PHE A 44 4.52 18.35 6.87
CA PHE A 44 5.92 18.53 6.51
C PHE A 44 6.03 19.04 5.07
N ASN A 45 7.22 19.56 4.71
CA ASN A 45 7.51 20.07 3.37
C ASN A 45 8.00 18.96 2.46
N ASN A 46 7.62 19.02 1.20
CA ASN A 46 8.04 18.09 0.17
C ASN A 46 8.41 18.88 -1.08
N LYS A 47 9.50 18.48 -1.75
CA LYS A 47 10.01 19.18 -2.95
C LYS A 47 8.99 19.22 -4.08
N ASP A 48 8.31 18.09 -4.30
CA ASP A 48 7.45 17.94 -5.47
C ASP A 48 6.01 18.38 -5.22
N ARG A 49 5.58 18.37 -3.96
CA ARG A 49 4.21 18.68 -3.57
C ARG A 49 4.10 19.87 -2.62
N ASN A 50 5.19 20.62 -2.45
CA ASN A 50 5.33 21.74 -1.52
C ASN A 50 5.11 21.30 -0.08
N LYS A 51 3.91 21.38 0.43
CA LYS A 51 3.58 21.11 1.82
C LYS A 51 2.59 19.94 1.88
N ILE A 52 2.96 18.89 2.61
CA ILE A 52 2.09 17.73 2.82
C ILE A 52 1.46 17.85 4.19
N LYS A 53 0.14 17.87 4.22
CA LYS A 53 -0.63 18.02 5.46
C LYS A 53 -0.74 16.69 6.20
N ALA A 54 -0.99 16.77 7.51
CA ALA A 54 -1.25 15.59 8.33
C ALA A 54 -2.42 14.80 7.76
N GLY A 55 -2.25 13.47 7.70
CA GLY A 55 -3.27 12.57 7.17
C GLY A 55 -3.34 12.49 5.65
N GLU A 56 -2.60 13.33 4.94
CA GLU A 56 -2.54 13.32 3.49
C GLU A 56 -1.63 12.17 3.02
N PRO A 57 -2.03 11.40 1.99
CA PRO A 57 -1.18 10.31 1.50
C PRO A 57 0.17 10.80 0.99
N LEU A 58 1.24 10.20 1.50
CA LEU A 58 2.61 10.50 1.08
C LEU A 58 2.99 9.67 -0.13
N HIS A 59 2.70 8.36 -0.09
CA HIS A 59 2.95 7.41 -1.16
C HIS A 59 1.72 6.56 -1.39
N GLY A 60 1.50 6.21 -2.64
CA GLY A 60 0.53 5.20 -3.03
C GLY A 60 1.11 4.40 -4.18
N MET A 61 1.15 3.08 -4.04
CA MET A 61 1.71 2.18 -5.04
C MET A 61 0.81 0.97 -5.19
N GLY A 62 0.58 0.58 -6.44
CA GLY A 62 -0.20 -0.61 -6.76
C GLY A 62 0.58 -1.57 -7.63
N LEU A 63 0.33 -2.86 -7.41
CA LEU A 63 0.91 -3.92 -8.22
C LEU A 63 -0.18 -4.94 -8.51
N ARG A 64 -0.32 -5.31 -9.78
CA ARG A 64 -1.19 -6.43 -10.19
C ARG A 64 -0.33 -7.47 -10.86
N VAL A 65 -0.39 -8.70 -10.37
CA VAL A 65 0.31 -9.83 -10.96
C VAL A 65 -0.73 -10.85 -11.41
N THR A 66 -0.63 -11.27 -12.67
CA THR A 66 -1.49 -12.31 -13.24
C THR A 66 -0.63 -13.56 -13.47
N ILE A 67 -1.07 -14.68 -12.95
CA ILE A 67 -0.34 -15.94 -13.03
C ILE A 67 -1.25 -17.06 -13.56
N ASN A 68 -0.63 -18.10 -14.12
CA ASN A 68 -1.33 -19.32 -14.50
C ASN A 68 -1.26 -20.38 -13.38
N ASP A 69 -1.84 -21.54 -13.60
CA ASP A 69 -1.85 -22.62 -12.61
C ASP A 69 -0.46 -23.15 -12.28
N SER A 70 0.52 -22.93 -13.12
CA SER A 70 1.91 -23.32 -12.89
C SER A 70 2.73 -22.22 -12.20
N MET A 71 2.06 -21.18 -11.68
CA MET A 71 2.68 -20.04 -11.00
C MET A 71 3.59 -19.20 -11.90
N ILE A 72 3.36 -19.27 -13.21
CA ILE A 72 4.14 -18.48 -14.18
C ILE A 72 3.42 -17.15 -14.40
N ILE A 73 4.18 -16.06 -14.27
CA ILE A 73 3.63 -14.71 -14.43
C ILE A 73 3.30 -14.48 -15.90
N GLN A 74 2.04 -14.13 -16.16
CA GLN A 74 1.53 -13.78 -17.48
C GLN A 74 1.57 -12.29 -17.74
N GLU A 75 1.36 -11.50 -16.70
CA GLU A 75 1.33 -10.04 -16.80
C GLU A 75 1.64 -9.44 -15.43
N CYS A 76 2.30 -8.30 -15.44
CA CYS A 76 2.58 -7.55 -14.23
C CYS A 76 2.39 -6.05 -14.53
N ILE A 77 1.54 -5.40 -13.76
CA ILE A 77 1.25 -3.98 -13.89
C ILE A 77 1.62 -3.31 -12.58
N ALA A 78 2.40 -2.24 -12.67
CA ALA A 78 2.75 -1.44 -11.51
C ALA A 78 2.31 0.00 -11.74
N VAL A 79 1.74 0.62 -10.71
CA VAL A 79 1.31 2.02 -10.75
C VAL A 79 1.79 2.74 -9.50
N THR A 80 2.03 4.02 -9.62
CA THR A 80 2.33 4.89 -8.50
C THR A 80 1.37 6.06 -8.49
N ASP A 81 0.96 6.44 -7.27
CA ASP A 81 0.09 7.55 -7.01
C ASP A 81 0.62 8.24 -5.76
N PHE A 82 0.48 9.55 -5.63
CA PHE A 82 0.99 10.31 -4.47
C PHE A 82 2.51 10.13 -4.25
N SER A 83 3.29 10.39 -5.24
CA SER A 83 4.76 10.30 -5.10
C SER A 83 5.42 11.63 -4.73
#